data_93a192438ce69dd558172919ae188d20
#
_entry.id   93a192438ce69dd558172919ae188d20
#
_cell.length_a   1.000
_cell.length_b   1.000
_cell.length_c   1.000
_cell.angle_alpha   90.00
_cell.angle_beta   90.00
_cell.angle_gamma   90.00
#
_symmetry.space_group_name_H-M   'P 1'
#
loop_
_entity.id
_entity.type
_entity.pdbx_description
1 polymer ?
#
loop_
_entity_poly.entity_id
_entity_poly.type
_entity_poly.pdbx_seq_one_letter_code
_entity_poly.pdbx_strand_id
1 'polypeptide(L)'
;VQTNFELLGPLKYSPSETKYAKAIQKATNKPQVGMDGEIYPMRETLPAQGGSTDVGDVSQLVPTVRLSTPAAPKDAPWHSWAVVACTGMSIGHKGMLHASKALGMTMVDIFEDQKLVKEIKAEYNERKGNSRYEPMIPPGPPPIKR
;
A
#
# COMPACT_ATOMS: atom_id res chain seq x y z
N VAL A 1 5.98 -2.06 -10.81
CA VAL A 1 4.75 -2.15 -9.99
C VAL A 1 3.53 -1.67 -10.75
N GLN A 2 3.53 -0.44 -11.29
CA GLN A 2 2.39 0.12 -12.03
C GLN A 2 1.98 -0.80 -13.19
N THR A 3 2.91 -1.16 -14.06
CA THR A 3 2.71 -2.09 -15.18
C THR A 3 2.09 -3.42 -14.73
N ASN A 4 2.52 -3.94 -13.57
CA ASN A 4 2.01 -5.19 -13.03
C ASN A 4 0.55 -5.07 -12.58
N PHE A 5 0.15 -3.92 -12.01
CA PHE A 5 -1.26 -3.65 -11.73
C PHE A 5 -2.09 -3.55 -13.02
N GLU A 6 -1.57 -2.89 -14.04
CA GLU A 6 -2.24 -2.75 -15.34
C GLU A 6 -2.44 -4.11 -16.02
N LEU A 7 -1.45 -5.01 -15.92
CA LEU A 7 -1.57 -6.39 -16.40
C LEU A 7 -2.61 -7.20 -15.62
N LEU A 8 -2.70 -7.01 -14.31
CA LEU A 8 -3.69 -7.68 -13.47
C LEU A 8 -5.12 -7.17 -13.71
N GLY A 9 -5.24 -5.92 -14.14
CA GLY A 9 -6.51 -5.23 -14.35
C GLY A 9 -7.20 -4.81 -13.05
N PRO A 10 -8.30 -4.05 -13.15
CA PRO A 10 -9.04 -3.54 -12.00
C PRO A 10 -9.74 -4.65 -11.22
N LEU A 11 -9.91 -4.44 -9.91
CA LEU A 11 -10.67 -5.35 -9.06
C LEU A 11 -12.18 -5.26 -9.35
N LYS A 12 -12.79 -6.41 -9.54
CA LYS A 12 -14.24 -6.52 -9.76
C LYS A 12 -14.93 -7.02 -8.50
N TYR A 13 -16.02 -6.37 -8.16
CA TYR A 13 -16.85 -6.69 -6.99
C TYR A 13 -18.22 -7.21 -7.40
N SER A 14 -18.69 -8.23 -6.71
CA SER A 14 -20.01 -8.78 -6.92
C SER A 14 -21.13 -7.83 -6.45
N PRO A 15 -22.38 -8.05 -6.85
CA PRO A 15 -23.52 -7.28 -6.33
C PRO A 15 -23.64 -7.36 -4.81
N SER A 16 -23.35 -8.52 -4.21
CA SER A 16 -23.37 -8.69 -2.75
C SER A 16 -22.28 -7.90 -2.04
N GLU A 17 -21.06 -7.88 -2.58
CA GLU A 17 -19.96 -7.07 -2.07
C GLU A 17 -20.25 -5.58 -2.19
N THR A 18 -20.81 -5.14 -3.31
CA THR A 18 -21.23 -3.76 -3.52
C THR A 18 -22.34 -3.35 -2.54
N LYS A 19 -23.31 -4.21 -2.30
CA LYS A 19 -24.37 -3.98 -1.31
C LYS A 19 -23.80 -3.87 0.09
N TYR A 20 -22.87 -4.76 0.45
CA TYR A 20 -22.18 -4.71 1.75
C TYR A 20 -21.36 -3.44 1.91
N ALA A 21 -20.57 -3.07 0.91
CA ALA A 21 -19.78 -1.84 0.91
C ALA A 21 -20.64 -0.60 1.14
N LYS A 22 -21.78 -0.49 0.43
CA LYS A 22 -22.74 0.60 0.61
C LYS A 22 -23.38 0.61 2.00
N ALA A 23 -23.63 -0.55 2.61
CA ALA A 23 -24.13 -0.64 3.97
C ALA A 23 -23.11 -0.12 5.00
N ILE A 24 -21.83 -0.45 4.84
CA ILE A 24 -20.74 0.10 5.66
C ILE A 24 -20.63 1.62 5.49
N GLN A 25 -20.70 2.14 4.26
CA GLN A 25 -20.69 3.57 3.99
C GLN A 25 -21.88 4.28 4.64
N LYS A 26 -23.09 3.70 4.57
CA LYS A 26 -24.27 4.22 5.25
C LYS A 26 -24.05 4.28 6.76
N ALA A 27 -23.55 3.21 7.37
CA ALA A 27 -23.32 3.11 8.81
C ALA A 27 -22.23 4.08 9.31
N THR A 28 -21.33 4.50 8.42
CA THR A 28 -20.26 5.48 8.71
C THR A 28 -20.58 6.89 8.22
N ASN A 29 -21.80 7.14 7.81
CA ASN A 29 -22.27 8.42 7.27
C ASN A 29 -21.44 8.94 6.08
N LYS A 30 -21.12 8.02 5.15
CA LYS A 30 -20.37 8.31 3.92
C LYS A 30 -21.24 8.12 2.69
N PRO A 31 -20.89 8.76 1.55
CA PRO A 31 -21.58 8.54 0.28
C PRO A 31 -21.57 7.05 -0.11
N GLN A 32 -22.72 6.50 -0.49
CA GLN A 32 -22.88 5.08 -0.81
C GLN A 32 -22.47 4.75 -2.24
N VAL A 33 -21.21 4.99 -2.55
CA VAL A 33 -20.61 4.75 -3.89
C VAL A 33 -20.08 3.32 -4.07
N GLY A 34 -19.88 2.58 -2.97
CA GLY A 34 -19.37 1.20 -3.01
C GLY A 34 -17.86 1.13 -2.98
N MET A 35 -17.34 0.06 -3.59
CA MET A 35 -15.90 -0.16 -3.72
C MET A 35 -15.33 0.63 -4.91
N ASP A 36 -14.07 0.98 -4.78
CA ASP A 36 -13.27 1.54 -5.87
C ASP A 36 -12.17 0.52 -6.22
N GLY A 37 -12.33 -0.15 -7.33
CA GLY A 37 -11.39 -1.19 -7.80
C GLY A 37 -10.47 -0.72 -8.92
N GLU A 38 -10.53 0.55 -9.30
CA GLU A 38 -9.78 1.11 -10.41
C GLU A 38 -8.28 1.18 -10.13
N ILE A 39 -7.50 1.13 -11.21
CA ILE A 39 -6.06 1.31 -11.17
C ILE A 39 -5.77 2.76 -11.55
N TYR A 40 -5.24 3.50 -10.58
CA TYR A 40 -4.85 4.88 -10.80
C TYR A 40 -3.39 4.98 -11.24
N PRO A 41 -3.03 5.96 -12.06
CA PRO A 41 -1.65 6.21 -12.45
C PRO A 41 -0.76 6.45 -11.22
N MET A 42 0.49 6.02 -11.32
CA MET A 42 1.48 6.31 -10.30
C MET A 42 1.63 7.83 -10.13
N ARG A 43 1.67 8.28 -8.89
CA ARG A 43 1.94 9.69 -8.56
C ARG A 43 3.43 9.86 -8.30
N GLU A 44 4.05 10.79 -8.95
CA GLU A 44 5.47 11.15 -8.73
C GLU A 44 5.69 11.70 -7.32
N THR A 45 4.73 12.48 -6.83
CA THR A 45 4.75 13.04 -5.49
C THR A 45 3.45 12.72 -4.76
N LEU A 46 3.57 12.27 -3.54
CA LEU A 46 2.41 12.14 -2.65
C LEU A 46 2.31 13.42 -1.80
N PRO A 47 1.10 13.94 -1.59
CA PRO A 47 0.92 15.03 -0.65
C PRO A 47 1.38 14.57 0.74
N ALA A 48 1.97 15.48 1.50
CA ALA A 48 2.31 15.22 2.89
C ALA A 48 1.05 14.80 3.64
N GLN A 49 1.08 13.60 4.20
CA GLN A 49 -0.02 13.06 5.01
C GLN A 49 0.49 12.89 6.44
N GLY A 50 -0.39 13.16 7.41
CA GLY A 50 -0.11 12.83 8.79
C GLY A 50 0.01 11.33 9.01
N GLY A 51 0.69 10.94 10.07
CA GLY A 51 0.90 9.54 10.45
C GLY A 51 2.38 9.19 10.57
N SER A 52 2.65 7.99 11.06
CA SER A 52 3.99 7.44 11.21
C SER A 52 4.03 5.99 10.71
N THR A 53 5.20 5.56 10.28
CA THR A 53 5.45 4.19 9.84
C THR A 53 6.93 3.89 9.87
N ASP A 54 7.30 2.69 10.31
CA ASP A 54 8.69 2.21 10.31
C ASP A 54 9.27 2.05 8.90
N VAL A 55 8.41 2.03 7.87
CA VAL A 55 8.84 2.04 6.46
C VAL A 55 9.65 3.30 6.13
N GLY A 56 9.44 4.40 6.86
CA GLY A 56 10.25 5.61 6.74
C GLY A 56 11.74 5.32 6.97
N ASP A 57 12.06 4.60 8.05
CA ASP A 57 13.44 4.22 8.39
C ASP A 57 14.04 3.26 7.34
N VAL A 58 13.27 2.27 6.90
CA VAL A 58 13.70 1.34 5.85
C VAL A 58 14.01 2.09 4.55
N SER A 59 13.20 3.06 4.17
CA SER A 59 13.38 3.85 2.94
C SER A 59 14.63 4.73 2.94
N GLN A 60 15.20 5.03 4.12
CA GLN A 60 16.48 5.73 4.24
C GLN A 60 17.70 4.84 3.94
N LEU A 61 17.52 3.53 3.97
CA LEU A 61 18.61 2.56 3.82
C LEU A 61 18.56 1.81 2.49
N VAL A 62 17.36 1.60 1.94
CA VAL A 62 17.15 0.84 0.70
C VAL A 62 16.08 1.48 -0.18
N PRO A 63 16.17 1.31 -1.52
CA PRO A 63 15.11 1.71 -2.42
C PRO A 63 13.77 1.08 -2.02
N THR A 64 12.75 1.89 -1.86
CA THR A 64 11.45 1.45 -1.37
C THR A 64 10.34 1.93 -2.29
N VAL A 65 9.43 1.03 -2.66
CA VAL A 65 8.20 1.34 -3.36
C VAL A 65 7.00 0.98 -2.50
N ARG A 66 5.97 1.78 -2.55
CA ARG A 66 4.71 1.54 -1.85
C ARG A 66 3.59 1.33 -2.86
N LEU A 67 2.77 0.33 -2.60
CA LEU A 67 1.52 0.12 -3.31
C LEU A 67 0.34 0.12 -2.33
N SER A 68 -0.86 0.37 -2.83
CA SER A 68 -2.09 0.30 -2.07
C SER A 68 -3.17 -0.40 -2.88
N THR A 69 -3.95 -1.23 -2.21
CA THR A 69 -5.12 -1.90 -2.78
C THR A 69 -6.34 -1.66 -1.91
N PRO A 70 -7.55 -1.62 -2.48
CA PRO A 70 -8.75 -1.40 -1.71
C PRO A 70 -9.06 -2.61 -0.82
N ALA A 71 -9.11 -2.40 0.49
CA ALA A 71 -9.51 -3.39 1.49
C ALA A 71 -10.82 -3.01 2.20
N ALA A 72 -11.36 -1.82 1.91
CA ALA A 72 -12.59 -1.28 2.45
C ALA A 72 -13.26 -0.37 1.41
N PRO A 73 -14.56 -0.02 1.58
CA PRO A 73 -15.26 0.90 0.69
C PRO A 73 -14.57 2.26 0.58
N LYS A 74 -14.78 2.93 -0.55
CA LYS A 74 -14.30 4.30 -0.75
C LYS A 74 -14.74 5.19 0.41
N ASP A 75 -13.84 6.04 0.88
CA ASP A 75 -14.04 6.99 1.98
C ASP A 75 -14.39 6.35 3.34
N ALA A 76 -14.28 5.03 3.49
CA ALA A 76 -14.39 4.40 4.80
C ALA A 76 -13.34 4.97 5.76
N PRO A 77 -13.72 5.34 7.01
CA PRO A 77 -12.78 5.92 7.95
C PRO A 77 -11.73 4.89 8.35
N TRP A 78 -10.45 5.21 8.10
CA TRP A 78 -9.32 4.38 8.52
C TRP A 78 -9.19 4.35 10.05
N HIS A 79 -8.56 3.32 10.58
CA HIS A 79 -8.46 3.07 12.02
C HIS A 79 -9.81 2.94 12.72
N SER A 80 -10.79 2.33 12.05
CA SER A 80 -12.14 2.14 12.57
C SER A 80 -12.63 0.71 12.39
N TRP A 81 -13.72 0.38 13.07
CA TRP A 81 -14.43 -0.88 12.94
C TRP A 81 -14.84 -1.18 11.48
N ALA A 82 -15.10 -0.14 10.68
CA ALA A 82 -15.55 -0.28 9.30
C ALA A 82 -14.48 -0.96 8.42
N VAL A 83 -13.20 -0.63 8.62
CA VAL A 83 -12.09 -1.28 7.93
C VAL A 83 -11.95 -2.72 8.41
N VAL A 84 -12.01 -2.96 9.72
CA VAL A 84 -11.93 -4.30 10.32
C VAL A 84 -13.04 -5.20 9.77
N ALA A 85 -14.27 -4.69 9.69
CA ALA A 85 -15.42 -5.42 9.15
C ALA A 85 -15.24 -5.83 7.67
N CYS A 86 -14.45 -5.10 6.90
CA CYS A 86 -14.21 -5.38 5.48
C CYS A 86 -12.98 -6.27 5.23
N THR A 87 -11.92 -6.11 6.02
CA THR A 87 -10.64 -6.81 5.79
C THR A 87 -10.74 -8.33 5.95
N GLY A 88 -11.59 -8.82 6.83
CA GLY A 88 -11.88 -10.25 7.02
C GLY A 88 -12.90 -10.85 6.03
N MET A 89 -13.41 -10.04 5.10
CA MET A 89 -14.41 -10.45 4.11
C MET A 89 -13.79 -10.58 2.72
N SER A 90 -14.58 -11.07 1.76
CA SER A 90 -14.12 -11.22 0.36
C SER A 90 -13.57 -9.93 -0.25
N ILE A 91 -14.06 -8.77 0.16
CA ILE A 91 -13.56 -7.44 -0.22
C ILE A 91 -12.07 -7.31 0.16
N GLY A 92 -11.74 -7.54 1.42
CA GLY A 92 -10.36 -7.46 1.90
C GLY A 92 -9.47 -8.55 1.30
N HIS A 93 -9.98 -9.78 1.18
CA HIS A 93 -9.24 -10.89 0.56
C HIS A 93 -8.88 -10.60 -0.91
N LYS A 94 -9.78 -9.98 -1.67
CA LYS A 94 -9.49 -9.56 -3.05
C LYS A 94 -8.37 -8.54 -3.10
N GLY A 95 -8.42 -7.52 -2.25
CA GLY A 95 -7.36 -6.51 -2.15
C GLY A 95 -6.02 -7.14 -1.78
N MET A 96 -5.99 -8.00 -0.78
CA MET A 96 -4.79 -8.73 -0.34
C MET A 96 -4.19 -9.57 -1.47
N LEU A 97 -5.00 -10.40 -2.15
CA LEU A 97 -4.53 -11.24 -3.25
C LEU A 97 -4.04 -10.41 -4.43
N HIS A 98 -4.68 -9.30 -4.73
CA HIS A 98 -4.27 -8.40 -5.78
C HIS A 98 -2.91 -7.76 -5.48
N ALA A 99 -2.72 -7.27 -4.27
CA ALA A 99 -1.44 -6.76 -3.79
C ALA A 99 -0.34 -7.83 -3.86
N SER A 100 -0.62 -9.04 -3.38
CA SER A 100 0.32 -10.15 -3.39
C SER A 100 0.78 -10.53 -4.80
N LYS A 101 -0.15 -10.53 -5.76
CA LYS A 101 0.18 -10.80 -7.17
C LYS A 101 1.07 -9.69 -7.75
N ALA A 102 0.71 -8.43 -7.55
CA ALA A 102 1.49 -7.29 -8.04
C ALA A 102 2.90 -7.27 -7.44
N LEU A 103 3.04 -7.56 -6.15
CA LEU A 103 4.34 -7.68 -5.48
C LEU A 103 5.14 -8.86 -6.02
N GLY A 104 4.52 -10.03 -6.16
CA GLY A 104 5.20 -11.22 -6.70
C GLY A 104 5.73 -10.99 -8.12
N MET A 105 4.91 -10.39 -9.00
CA MET A 105 5.35 -10.00 -10.35
C MET A 105 6.50 -9.00 -10.30
N THR A 106 6.43 -8.00 -9.42
CA THR A 106 7.50 -7.01 -9.26
C THR A 106 8.80 -7.65 -8.75
N MET A 107 8.71 -8.64 -7.87
CA MET A 107 9.88 -9.40 -7.44
C MET A 107 10.52 -10.16 -8.61
N VAL A 108 9.72 -10.80 -9.46
CA VAL A 108 10.23 -11.46 -10.67
C VAL A 108 10.93 -10.46 -11.57
N ASP A 109 10.33 -9.30 -11.87
CA ASP A 109 10.95 -8.25 -12.68
C ASP A 109 12.32 -7.83 -12.13
N ILE A 110 12.44 -7.67 -10.80
CA ILE A 110 13.69 -7.28 -10.14
C ILE A 110 14.74 -8.40 -10.22
N PHE A 111 14.34 -9.66 -10.10
CA PHE A 111 15.29 -10.79 -10.18
C PHE A 111 15.77 -11.06 -11.59
N GLU A 112 14.94 -10.84 -12.60
CA GLU A 112 15.25 -11.10 -14.00
C GLU A 112 16.00 -9.96 -14.68
N ASP A 113 15.78 -8.70 -14.26
CA ASP A 113 16.37 -7.52 -14.89
C ASP A 113 17.43 -6.82 -14.02
N GLN A 114 18.68 -7.18 -14.23
CA GLN A 114 19.83 -6.57 -13.56
C GLN A 114 20.04 -5.09 -13.97
N LYS A 115 19.56 -4.67 -15.14
CA LYS A 115 19.63 -3.28 -15.57
C LYS A 115 18.65 -2.44 -14.74
N LEU A 116 17.42 -2.91 -14.58
CA LEU A 116 16.43 -2.28 -13.72
C LEU A 116 16.94 -2.11 -12.29
N VAL A 117 17.60 -3.13 -11.72
CA VAL A 117 18.19 -3.04 -10.37
C VAL A 117 19.25 -1.94 -10.27
N LYS A 118 20.09 -1.78 -11.30
CA LYS A 118 21.10 -0.71 -11.35
C LYS A 118 20.45 0.67 -11.44
N GLU A 119 19.42 0.81 -12.25
CA GLU A 119 18.66 2.07 -12.41
C GLU A 119 17.97 2.47 -11.10
N ILE A 120 17.31 1.53 -10.42
CA ILE A 120 16.70 1.75 -9.11
C ILE A 120 17.72 2.22 -8.08
N LYS A 121 18.89 1.59 -8.04
CA LYS A 121 19.97 1.97 -7.11
C LYS A 121 20.54 3.35 -7.45
N ALA A 122 20.69 3.67 -8.73
CA ALA A 122 21.20 4.98 -9.18
C ALA A 122 20.24 6.10 -8.76
N GLU A 123 18.95 5.95 -9.05
CA GLU A 123 17.92 6.90 -8.65
C GLU A 123 17.86 7.07 -7.12
N TYR A 124 17.91 5.97 -6.38
CA TYR A 124 17.93 6.02 -4.92
C TYR A 124 19.12 6.81 -4.40
N ASN A 125 20.33 6.57 -4.92
CA ASN A 125 21.53 7.25 -4.50
C ASN A 125 21.50 8.75 -4.84
N GLU A 126 20.97 9.09 -6.02
CA GLU A 126 20.77 10.48 -6.44
C GLU A 126 19.83 11.22 -5.49
N ARG A 127 18.66 10.64 -5.19
CA ARG A 127 17.67 11.23 -4.28
C ARG A 127 18.17 11.33 -2.85
N LYS A 128 18.90 10.32 -2.38
CA LYS A 128 19.49 10.30 -1.04
C LYS A 128 20.59 11.34 -0.88
N GLY A 129 21.39 11.58 -1.93
CA GLY A 129 22.54 12.47 -1.88
C GLY A 129 23.49 12.11 -0.74
N ASN A 130 23.94 13.12 -0.01
CA ASN A 130 24.85 12.97 1.14
C ASN A 130 24.12 12.74 2.48
N SER A 131 22.79 12.53 2.46
CA SER A 131 22.03 12.31 3.68
C SER A 131 22.48 11.03 4.38
N ARG A 132 22.79 11.13 5.68
CA ARG A 132 23.09 10.01 6.55
C ARG A 132 21.89 9.72 7.44
N TYR A 133 21.41 8.49 7.40
CA TYR A 133 20.36 8.06 8.31
C TYR A 133 20.94 7.83 9.72
N GLU A 134 20.31 8.44 10.71
CA GLU A 134 20.58 8.22 12.12
C GLU A 134 19.29 7.71 12.80
N PRO A 135 19.30 6.50 13.40
CA PRO A 135 18.13 5.98 14.08
C PRO A 135 17.71 6.88 15.24
N MET A 136 16.41 7.16 15.34
CA MET A 136 15.85 7.90 16.48
C MET A 136 15.78 7.05 17.76
N ILE A 137 15.85 5.71 17.59
CA ILE A 137 15.84 4.77 18.72
C ILE A 137 17.27 4.63 19.23
N PRO A 138 17.54 4.86 20.53
CA PRO A 138 18.87 4.70 21.09
C PRO A 138 19.33 3.24 20.99
N PRO A 139 20.65 3.00 20.81
CA PRO A 139 21.18 1.65 20.77
C PRO A 139 20.96 0.93 22.10
N GLY A 140 20.63 -0.36 22.05
CA GLY A 140 20.43 -1.20 23.22
C GLY A 140 19.21 -2.11 23.10
N PRO A 141 18.98 -2.98 24.07
CA PRO A 141 17.77 -3.81 24.10
C PRO A 141 16.53 -2.94 24.33
N PRO A 142 15.36 -3.34 23.80
CA PRO A 142 14.13 -2.62 24.04
C PRO A 142 13.83 -2.53 25.54
N PRO A 143 13.33 -1.40 26.05
CA PRO A 143 13.08 -1.18 27.49
C PRO A 143 11.82 -1.94 27.95
N ILE A 144 11.85 -3.26 27.82
CA ILE A 144 10.76 -4.13 28.29
C ILE A 144 10.95 -4.32 29.81
N LYS A 145 10.10 -3.71 30.58
CA LYS A 145 9.99 -4.06 32.02
C LYS A 145 9.42 -5.47 32.13
N ARG A 146 10.20 -6.40 32.66
CA ARG A 146 9.72 -7.73 33.03
C ARG A 146 8.95 -7.64 34.34
#